data_bf190796ce36f21df6521379490ebf64
#
_entry.id   bf190796ce36f21df6521379490ebf64
#
_cell.length_a   1.000
_cell.length_b   1.000
_cell.length_c   1.000
_cell.angle_alpha   90.00
_cell.angle_beta   90.00
_cell.angle_gamma   90.00
#
_symmetry.space_group_name_H-M   'P 1'
#
loop_
_entity.id
_entity.type
_entity.pdbx_description
1 polymer ?
#
loop_
_entity_poly.entity_id
_entity_poly.type
_entity_poly.pdbx_seq_one_letter_code
_entity_poly.pdbx_strand_id
1 'polypeptide(L)'
;MALKINRTITTITRIVGWGLTIAILVCFGKVFFWEKTYYKEQTVTPRAKAQSVITGLPNLNGLKDNDISDADYAAFQVEAKSPRYLRIERTKVDTIIRGKSVANNGSFQISENIQEAAWYTGSSNPGEDGVIIITGINSYNGEKGALHNLDSLEKGDKIEIESGDGNLYTYEVESINITSKKDSAEVLPTAQQRREGKETLSLISIGNGDDSFVLVRATKQ
;
A
#
# COMPACT_ATOMS: atom_id res chain seq x y z
N MET A 1 -69.11 -45.86 18.27
CA MET A 1 -68.21 -45.79 17.09
C MET A 1 -67.48 -44.43 16.99
N ALA A 2 -67.75 -43.44 17.82
CA ALA A 2 -67.15 -42.07 17.76
C ALA A 2 -65.78 -41.89 18.48
N LEU A 3 -65.42 -42.78 19.40
CA LEU A 3 -64.16 -42.63 20.19
C LEU A 3 -62.86 -43.04 19.46
N LYS A 4 -62.95 -43.84 18.37
CA LYS A 4 -61.79 -44.34 17.63
C LYS A 4 -61.24 -43.32 16.61
N ILE A 5 -62.09 -42.42 16.14
CA ILE A 5 -61.73 -41.41 15.13
C ILE A 5 -60.88 -40.29 15.75
N ASN A 6 -61.17 -39.90 17.00
CA ASN A 6 -60.47 -38.80 17.67
C ASN A 6 -58.99 -39.11 18.03
N ARG A 7 -58.68 -40.40 18.28
CA ARG A 7 -57.28 -40.79 18.56
C ARG A 7 -56.36 -40.77 17.32
N THR A 8 -56.94 -41.12 16.17
CA THR A 8 -56.18 -41.16 14.89
C THR A 8 -55.88 -39.74 14.40
N ILE A 9 -56.84 -38.81 14.53
CA ILE A 9 -56.66 -37.41 14.15
C ILE A 9 -55.59 -36.74 15.01
N THR A 10 -55.62 -36.95 16.35
CA THR A 10 -54.62 -36.39 17.26
C THR A 10 -53.22 -36.93 17.03
N THR A 11 -53.09 -38.18 16.60
CA THR A 11 -51.76 -38.77 16.30
C THR A 11 -51.21 -38.23 14.97
N ILE A 12 -52.03 -38.06 13.94
CA ILE A 12 -51.65 -37.47 12.66
C ILE A 12 -51.25 -36.01 12.83
N THR A 13 -52.00 -35.21 13.62
CA THR A 13 -51.67 -33.80 13.85
C THR A 13 -50.36 -33.65 14.61
N ARG A 14 -50.04 -34.55 15.54
CA ARG A 14 -48.76 -34.58 16.26
C ARG A 14 -47.57 -34.93 15.33
N ILE A 15 -47.72 -35.96 14.46
CA ILE A 15 -46.65 -36.39 13.52
C ILE A 15 -46.38 -35.28 12.51
N VAL A 16 -47.42 -34.64 11.95
CA VAL A 16 -47.26 -33.52 11.01
C VAL A 16 -46.63 -32.31 11.68
N GLY A 17 -47.01 -31.98 12.94
CA GLY A 17 -46.42 -30.90 13.72
C GLY A 17 -44.94 -31.12 14.00
N TRP A 18 -44.52 -32.33 14.36
CA TRP A 18 -43.09 -32.65 14.58
C TRP A 18 -42.27 -32.66 13.29
N GLY A 19 -42.87 -33.13 12.15
CA GLY A 19 -42.22 -33.07 10.85
C GLY A 19 -41.95 -31.65 10.38
N LEU A 20 -42.86 -30.71 10.60
CA LEU A 20 -42.73 -29.32 10.25
C LEU A 20 -41.66 -28.61 11.10
N THR A 21 -41.60 -28.88 12.42
CA THR A 21 -40.56 -28.32 13.31
C THR A 21 -39.15 -28.82 12.96
N ILE A 22 -39.01 -30.10 12.64
CA ILE A 22 -37.72 -30.67 12.20
C ILE A 22 -37.29 -30.08 10.85
N ALA A 23 -38.20 -29.90 9.90
CA ALA A 23 -37.88 -29.27 8.61
C ALA A 23 -37.43 -27.81 8.77
N ILE A 24 -38.08 -27.06 9.65
CA ILE A 24 -37.70 -25.67 9.96
C ILE A 24 -36.29 -25.64 10.62
N LEU A 25 -36.02 -26.51 11.58
CA LEU A 25 -34.70 -26.58 12.23
C LEU A 25 -33.58 -26.98 11.25
N VAL A 26 -33.85 -27.89 10.30
CA VAL A 26 -32.88 -28.26 9.27
C VAL A 26 -32.64 -27.10 8.28
N CYS A 27 -33.69 -26.36 7.91
CA CYS A 27 -33.56 -25.18 7.06
C CYS A 27 -32.78 -24.05 7.78
N PHE A 28 -33.07 -23.77 9.04
CA PHE A 28 -32.33 -22.79 9.83
C PHE A 28 -30.87 -23.23 10.04
N GLY A 29 -30.64 -24.51 10.30
CA GLY A 29 -29.29 -25.05 10.42
C GLY A 29 -28.48 -24.91 9.13
N LYS A 30 -29.08 -25.19 7.97
CA LYS A 30 -28.43 -25.03 6.66
C LYS A 30 -28.15 -23.55 6.33
N VAL A 31 -29.12 -22.66 6.59
CA VAL A 31 -28.93 -21.22 6.37
C VAL A 31 -27.84 -20.69 7.29
N PHE A 32 -27.85 -21.04 8.57
CA PHE A 32 -26.84 -20.62 9.53
C PHE A 32 -25.44 -21.18 9.24
N PHE A 33 -25.37 -22.41 8.73
CA PHE A 33 -24.11 -23.03 8.32
C PHE A 33 -23.58 -22.42 7.02
N TRP A 34 -24.50 -22.11 6.07
CA TRP A 34 -24.16 -21.48 4.80
C TRP A 34 -23.71 -20.03 5.01
N GLU A 35 -24.38 -19.31 5.90
CA GLU A 35 -24.00 -17.96 6.27
C GLU A 35 -22.61 -17.92 6.92
N LYS A 36 -22.31 -18.83 7.86
CA LYS A 36 -20.95 -18.96 8.42
C LYS A 36 -19.88 -19.33 7.39
N THR A 37 -20.23 -20.17 6.43
CA THR A 37 -19.30 -20.58 5.36
C THR A 37 -19.12 -19.44 4.36
N TYR A 38 -20.19 -18.73 4.01
CA TYR A 38 -20.17 -17.59 3.12
C TYR A 38 -19.39 -16.40 3.72
N TYR A 39 -19.59 -16.09 4.99
CA TYR A 39 -18.82 -15.06 5.69
C TYR A 39 -17.36 -15.48 5.95
N LYS A 40 -17.09 -16.76 6.07
CA LYS A 40 -15.70 -17.24 6.23
C LYS A 40 -14.90 -17.20 4.92
N GLU A 41 -15.56 -17.32 3.76
CA GLU A 41 -14.94 -17.11 2.45
C GLU A 41 -14.80 -15.61 2.09
N GLN A 42 -15.68 -14.75 2.60
CA GLN A 42 -15.55 -13.30 2.38
C GLN A 42 -14.57 -12.61 3.35
N THR A 43 -14.16 -13.24 4.44
CA THR A 43 -12.94 -12.88 5.14
C THR A 43 -11.72 -13.46 4.41
N VAL A 44 -11.67 -13.30 3.11
CA VAL A 44 -10.39 -13.23 2.43
C VAL A 44 -9.74 -11.98 3.02
N THR A 45 -8.93 -12.18 4.06
CA THR A 45 -7.85 -11.27 4.35
C THR A 45 -7.30 -10.82 3.02
N PRO A 46 -7.22 -9.52 2.73
CA PRO A 46 -6.59 -9.06 1.50
C PRO A 46 -5.29 -9.84 1.45
N ARG A 47 -5.16 -10.72 0.47
CA ARG A 47 -3.98 -11.54 0.25
C ARG A 47 -2.85 -10.54 0.29
N ALA A 48 -2.13 -10.51 1.41
CA ALA A 48 -0.99 -9.66 1.53
C ALA A 48 -0.19 -9.98 0.28
N LYS A 49 -0.17 -9.05 -0.70
CA LYS A 49 0.57 -9.23 -1.94
C LYS A 49 1.90 -9.71 -1.47
N ALA A 50 2.32 -10.92 -1.87
CA ALA A 50 3.59 -11.48 -1.46
C ALA A 50 4.62 -10.40 -1.80
N GLN A 51 5.02 -9.65 -0.78
CA GLN A 51 5.83 -8.47 -0.95
C GLN A 51 7.20 -9.01 -1.28
N SER A 52 7.58 -8.92 -2.54
CA SER A 52 8.93 -9.27 -2.94
C SER A 52 9.88 -8.40 -2.12
N VAL A 53 10.76 -9.06 -1.38
CA VAL A 53 11.70 -8.37 -0.50
C VAL A 53 12.65 -7.55 -1.37
N ILE A 54 12.75 -6.26 -1.07
CA ILE A 54 13.68 -5.36 -1.74
C ILE A 54 15.07 -5.62 -1.14
N THR A 55 15.99 -6.06 -1.95
CA THR A 55 17.35 -6.46 -1.52
C THR A 55 18.44 -5.65 -2.17
N GLY A 56 18.14 -4.79 -3.15
CA GLY A 56 19.17 -4.06 -3.89
C GLY A 56 18.74 -2.67 -4.35
N LEU A 57 19.74 -1.86 -4.62
CA LEU A 57 19.58 -0.53 -5.21
C LEU A 57 19.27 -0.63 -6.72
N PRO A 58 18.60 0.37 -7.30
CA PRO A 58 18.29 0.40 -8.71
C PRO A 58 19.55 0.61 -9.58
N ASN A 59 19.43 0.22 -10.85
CA ASN A 59 20.41 0.61 -11.86
C ASN A 59 20.15 2.08 -12.26
N LEU A 60 21.20 2.91 -12.17
CA LEU A 60 21.13 4.33 -12.49
C LEU A 60 21.65 4.66 -13.91
N ASN A 61 21.97 3.66 -14.74
CA ASN A 61 22.50 3.91 -16.08
C ASN A 61 21.38 4.34 -17.05
N GLY A 62 21.67 5.35 -17.84
CA GLY A 62 20.78 5.77 -18.94
C GLY A 62 19.56 6.57 -18.51
N LEU A 63 19.57 7.12 -17.29
CA LEU A 63 18.52 8.02 -16.84
C LEU A 63 18.51 9.31 -17.66
N LYS A 64 17.32 9.90 -17.80
CA LYS A 64 17.07 11.15 -18.50
C LYS A 64 16.79 12.24 -17.48
N ASP A 65 17.11 13.46 -17.82
CA ASP A 65 16.73 14.66 -17.11
C ASP A 65 15.80 15.46 -18.02
N ASN A 66 14.49 15.24 -17.86
CA ASN A 66 13.46 15.95 -18.60
C ASN A 66 12.59 16.74 -17.61
N ASP A 67 12.52 18.03 -17.81
CA ASP A 67 11.58 18.84 -17.04
C ASP A 67 10.15 18.32 -17.16
N ILE A 68 9.42 18.35 -16.06
CA ILE A 68 8.00 18.01 -16.02
C ILE A 68 7.22 19.31 -16.17
N SER A 69 6.53 19.49 -17.30
CA SER A 69 5.73 20.70 -17.54
C SER A 69 4.41 20.67 -16.76
N ASP A 70 3.78 21.83 -16.59
CA ASP A 70 2.42 21.92 -16.01
C ASP A 70 1.41 21.07 -16.81
N ALA A 71 1.60 20.94 -18.12
CA ALA A 71 0.76 20.11 -18.97
C ALA A 71 0.96 18.60 -18.65
N ASP A 72 2.20 18.16 -18.36
CA ASP A 72 2.48 16.79 -17.95
C ASP A 72 1.85 16.49 -16.58
N TYR A 73 1.93 17.43 -15.64
CA TYR A 73 1.24 17.31 -14.34
C TYR A 73 -0.28 17.18 -14.53
N ALA A 74 -0.89 18.05 -15.31
CA ALA A 74 -2.34 18.04 -15.55
C ALA A 74 -2.81 16.76 -16.27
N ALA A 75 -2.02 16.24 -17.20
CA ALA A 75 -2.34 15.05 -17.99
C ALA A 75 -2.07 13.74 -17.24
N PHE A 76 -1.24 13.78 -16.18
CA PHE A 76 -0.83 12.57 -15.47
C PHE A 76 -1.98 11.98 -14.66
N GLN A 77 -2.34 10.73 -14.95
CA GLN A 77 -3.43 9.99 -14.31
C GLN A 77 -2.91 8.63 -13.78
N VAL A 78 -3.43 8.23 -12.64
CA VAL A 78 -3.17 6.92 -12.01
C VAL A 78 -4.50 6.34 -11.51
N GLU A 79 -4.48 5.09 -11.05
CA GLU A 79 -5.64 4.48 -10.38
C GLU A 79 -6.02 5.30 -9.13
N ALA A 80 -7.31 5.35 -8.81
CA ALA A 80 -7.87 6.23 -7.78
C ALA A 80 -7.11 6.23 -6.45
N LYS A 81 -6.73 5.05 -5.95
CA LYS A 81 -6.01 4.92 -4.67
C LYS A 81 -4.50 5.00 -4.78
N SER A 82 -3.95 4.95 -5.98
CA SER A 82 -2.50 4.99 -6.18
C SER A 82 -1.94 6.38 -5.89
N PRO A 83 -0.73 6.50 -5.32
CA PRO A 83 -0.09 7.79 -5.13
C PRO A 83 0.19 8.45 -6.48
N ARG A 84 -0.16 9.73 -6.61
CA ARG A 84 -0.08 10.50 -7.85
C ARG A 84 0.98 11.60 -7.78
N TYR A 85 0.94 12.43 -6.73
CA TYR A 85 1.89 13.52 -6.51
C TYR A 85 2.51 13.44 -5.13
N LEU A 86 3.78 13.86 -5.04
CA LEU A 86 4.53 14.00 -3.80
C LEU A 86 4.98 15.45 -3.65
N ARG A 87 4.69 16.07 -2.49
CA ARG A 87 5.13 17.42 -2.14
C ARG A 87 5.82 17.45 -0.79
N ILE A 88 6.94 18.16 -0.71
CA ILE A 88 7.69 18.38 0.53
C ILE A 88 8.15 19.84 0.55
N GLU A 89 7.52 20.64 1.39
CA GLU A 89 7.73 22.09 1.38
C GLU A 89 9.18 22.47 1.71
N ARG A 90 9.79 21.85 2.72
CA ARG A 90 11.15 22.16 3.17
C ARG A 90 12.19 22.02 2.07
N THR A 91 12.12 20.96 1.31
CA THR A 91 13.08 20.65 0.23
C THR A 91 12.67 21.18 -1.13
N LYS A 92 11.47 21.77 -1.24
CA LYS A 92 10.85 22.21 -2.50
C LYS A 92 10.68 21.06 -3.50
N VAL A 93 10.47 19.83 -3.00
CA VAL A 93 10.09 18.70 -3.83
C VAL A 93 8.63 18.85 -4.23
N ASP A 94 8.36 18.80 -5.51
CA ASP A 94 7.03 18.67 -6.11
C ASP A 94 7.19 17.80 -7.36
N THR A 95 6.62 16.58 -7.35
CA THR A 95 6.86 15.62 -8.42
C THR A 95 5.71 14.64 -8.60
N ILE A 96 5.60 14.11 -9.81
CA ILE A 96 4.72 12.98 -10.11
C ILE A 96 5.32 11.67 -9.58
N ILE A 97 4.45 10.73 -9.24
CA ILE A 97 4.84 9.41 -8.73
C ILE A 97 4.42 8.34 -9.73
N ARG A 98 5.38 7.61 -10.31
CA ARG A 98 5.10 6.49 -11.21
C ARG A 98 5.12 5.16 -10.48
N GLY A 99 4.11 4.33 -10.71
CA GLY A 99 4.10 2.95 -10.22
C GLY A 99 5.21 2.11 -10.87
N LYS A 100 6.06 1.48 -10.07
CA LYS A 100 7.14 0.59 -10.51
C LYS A 100 7.13 -0.70 -9.69
N SER A 101 7.59 -1.79 -10.29
CA SER A 101 7.77 -3.07 -9.61
C SER A 101 9.20 -3.23 -9.06
N VAL A 102 9.45 -4.35 -8.39
CA VAL A 102 10.80 -4.81 -8.09
C VAL A 102 11.29 -5.65 -9.26
N ALA A 103 12.54 -5.47 -9.65
CA ALA A 103 13.17 -6.29 -10.67
C ALA A 103 13.39 -7.74 -10.18
N ASN A 104 13.64 -8.68 -11.11
CA ASN A 104 13.83 -10.10 -10.78
C ASN A 104 15.00 -10.37 -9.81
N ASN A 105 15.97 -9.47 -9.76
CA ASN A 105 17.11 -9.53 -8.83
C ASN A 105 16.82 -8.89 -7.45
N GLY A 106 15.58 -8.47 -7.18
CA GLY A 106 15.18 -7.84 -5.93
C GLY A 106 15.51 -6.35 -5.83
N SER A 107 16.02 -5.69 -6.87
CA SER A 107 16.30 -4.25 -6.84
C SER A 107 15.05 -3.43 -7.13
N PHE A 108 15.00 -2.22 -6.57
CA PHE A 108 14.00 -1.23 -6.96
C PHE A 108 14.07 -0.93 -8.45
N GLN A 109 12.92 -0.67 -9.06
CA GLN A 109 12.86 0.03 -10.33
C GLN A 109 12.48 1.50 -10.04
N ILE A 110 13.21 2.41 -10.64
CA ILE A 110 12.97 3.86 -10.58
C ILE A 110 12.38 4.36 -11.89
N SER A 111 11.94 5.63 -11.93
CA SER A 111 11.59 6.26 -13.21
C SER A 111 12.82 6.44 -14.08
N GLU A 112 12.64 6.39 -15.40
CA GLU A 112 13.70 6.71 -16.34
C GLU A 112 14.02 8.22 -16.34
N ASN A 113 13.09 9.05 -15.89
CA ASN A 113 13.28 10.48 -15.70
C ASN A 113 13.67 10.76 -14.24
N ILE A 114 14.81 11.42 -14.01
CA ILE A 114 15.29 11.76 -12.67
C ILE A 114 14.37 12.73 -11.92
N GLN A 115 13.55 13.50 -12.64
CA GLN A 115 12.57 14.44 -12.09
C GLN A 115 11.30 13.77 -11.59
N GLU A 116 11.16 12.47 -11.76
CA GLU A 116 10.00 11.69 -11.32
C GLU A 116 10.34 10.77 -10.16
N ALA A 117 9.44 10.68 -9.18
CA ALA A 117 9.51 9.65 -8.14
C ALA A 117 8.89 8.32 -8.62
N ALA A 118 9.25 7.23 -7.95
CA ALA A 118 8.72 5.89 -8.23
C ALA A 118 8.13 5.26 -6.98
N TRP A 119 6.86 4.85 -7.05
CA TRP A 119 6.19 4.08 -5.99
C TRP A 119 6.32 2.59 -6.27
N TYR A 120 6.73 1.84 -5.26
CA TYR A 120 6.74 0.38 -5.33
C TYR A 120 5.30 -0.17 -5.26
N THR A 121 4.77 -0.65 -6.39
CA THR A 121 3.37 -1.14 -6.52
C THR A 121 3.04 -2.35 -5.64
N GLY A 122 4.04 -3.04 -5.08
CA GLY A 122 3.89 -4.08 -4.08
C GLY A 122 3.74 -3.58 -2.65
N SER A 123 3.95 -2.28 -2.40
CA SER A 123 3.73 -1.63 -1.11
C SER A 123 2.29 -1.15 -0.96
N SER A 124 1.93 -0.58 0.21
CA SER A 124 0.58 -0.10 0.47
C SER A 124 0.24 1.14 -0.37
N ASN A 125 -1.06 1.37 -0.60
CA ASN A 125 -1.55 2.64 -1.12
C ASN A 125 -1.71 3.67 0.03
N PRO A 126 -1.73 4.98 -0.27
CA PRO A 126 -2.16 6.00 0.68
C PRO A 126 -3.56 5.69 1.23
N GLY A 127 -3.73 5.84 2.54
CA GLY A 127 -4.98 5.52 3.24
C GLY A 127 -5.13 4.06 3.65
N GLU A 128 -4.15 3.20 3.40
CA GLU A 128 -4.16 1.79 3.80
C GLU A 128 -3.08 1.51 4.87
N ASP A 129 -3.40 0.64 5.82
CA ASP A 129 -2.42 0.18 6.81
C ASP A 129 -1.20 -0.46 6.11
N GLY A 130 -0.02 -0.14 6.60
CA GLY A 130 1.23 -0.72 6.12
C GLY A 130 2.28 0.32 5.75
N VAL A 131 3.13 -0.01 4.81
CA VAL A 131 4.23 0.85 4.36
C VAL A 131 4.05 1.22 2.90
N ILE A 132 4.06 2.51 2.62
CA ILE A 132 4.17 3.08 1.28
C ILE A 132 5.66 3.28 1.02
N ILE A 133 6.19 2.76 -0.08
CA ILE A 133 7.61 2.88 -0.41
C ILE A 133 7.74 3.67 -1.71
N ILE A 134 8.40 4.83 -1.61
CA ILE A 134 8.66 5.72 -2.75
C ILE A 134 10.17 5.92 -2.86
N THR A 135 10.68 5.81 -4.06
CA THR A 135 12.09 5.99 -4.39
C THR A 135 12.27 7.12 -5.39
N GLY A 136 13.43 7.71 -5.42
CA GLY A 136 13.78 8.73 -6.40
C GLY A 136 15.26 9.06 -6.38
N ILE A 137 15.63 9.94 -7.27
CA ILE A 137 17.03 10.39 -7.42
C ILE A 137 17.24 11.65 -6.57
N ASN A 138 18.35 11.68 -5.80
CA ASN A 138 18.84 12.89 -5.15
C ASN A 138 19.51 13.79 -6.19
N SER A 139 20.55 13.26 -6.84
CA SER A 139 21.30 13.95 -7.89
C SER A 139 21.76 12.95 -8.95
N TYR A 140 21.88 13.42 -10.19
CA TYR A 140 22.39 12.63 -11.34
C TYR A 140 23.17 13.53 -12.28
N ASN A 141 24.47 13.24 -12.48
CA ASN A 141 25.37 14.04 -13.32
C ASN A 141 25.42 15.55 -12.98
N GLY A 142 25.22 15.89 -11.68
CA GLY A 142 25.21 17.27 -11.21
C GLY A 142 23.81 17.92 -11.17
N GLU A 143 22.83 17.31 -11.80
CA GLU A 143 21.45 17.81 -11.80
C GLU A 143 20.67 17.28 -10.57
N LYS A 144 19.70 18.06 -10.09
CA LYS A 144 18.83 17.68 -8.99
C LYS A 144 17.76 16.72 -9.47
N GLY A 145 17.55 15.62 -8.71
CA GLY A 145 16.47 14.70 -8.98
C GLY A 145 15.22 14.95 -8.15
N ALA A 146 14.20 14.13 -8.38
CA ALA A 146 12.88 14.24 -7.74
C ALA A 146 12.91 14.22 -6.21
N LEU A 147 13.85 13.51 -5.60
CA LEU A 147 14.00 13.41 -4.15
C LEU A 147 15.31 14.04 -3.67
N HIS A 148 15.61 15.24 -4.17
CA HIS A 148 16.80 15.98 -3.76
C HIS A 148 16.68 16.50 -2.31
N ASN A 149 17.82 16.67 -1.65
CA ASN A 149 17.95 17.27 -0.32
C ASN A 149 17.08 16.63 0.79
N LEU A 150 16.74 15.33 0.70
CA LEU A 150 15.99 14.67 1.78
C LEU A 150 16.79 14.59 3.09
N ASP A 151 18.10 14.68 3.03
CA ASP A 151 19.02 14.76 4.17
C ASP A 151 18.85 16.04 5.00
N SER A 152 18.27 17.10 4.43
CA SER A 152 17.97 18.36 5.11
C SER A 152 16.64 18.36 5.88
N LEU A 153 15.84 17.29 5.76
CA LEU A 153 14.61 17.15 6.53
C LEU A 153 14.89 17.02 8.02
N GLU A 154 13.91 17.39 8.82
CA GLU A 154 13.93 17.25 10.27
C GLU A 154 12.70 16.48 10.75
N LYS A 155 12.81 15.90 11.94
CA LYS A 155 11.65 15.28 12.60
C LYS A 155 10.56 16.33 12.80
N GLY A 156 9.32 15.97 12.39
CA GLY A 156 8.16 16.86 12.44
C GLY A 156 7.85 17.54 11.10
N ASP A 157 8.76 17.49 10.12
CA ASP A 157 8.47 17.99 8.77
C ASP A 157 7.33 17.23 8.12
N LYS A 158 6.58 17.91 7.25
CA LYS A 158 5.43 17.34 6.57
C LYS A 158 5.77 16.90 5.15
N ILE A 159 5.23 15.76 4.81
CA ILE A 159 5.26 15.18 3.47
C ILE A 159 3.82 14.96 3.05
N GLU A 160 3.46 15.44 1.87
CA GLU A 160 2.11 15.29 1.33
C GLU A 160 2.12 14.37 0.11
N ILE A 161 1.16 13.45 0.08
CA ILE A 161 0.88 12.59 -1.07
C ILE A 161 -0.57 12.82 -1.49
N GLU A 162 -0.76 13.15 -2.75
CA GLU A 162 -2.08 13.18 -3.39
C GLU A 162 -2.29 11.85 -4.14
N SER A 163 -3.43 11.20 -3.94
CA SER A 163 -3.82 10.00 -4.68
C SER A 163 -4.55 10.33 -5.98
N GLY A 164 -4.75 9.32 -6.83
CA GLY A 164 -5.38 9.50 -8.13
C GLY A 164 -6.82 10.01 -8.09
N ASP A 165 -7.54 9.82 -6.98
CA ASP A 165 -8.87 10.37 -6.71
C ASP A 165 -8.85 11.79 -6.11
N GLY A 166 -7.65 12.39 -5.94
CA GLY A 166 -7.47 13.74 -5.41
C GLY A 166 -7.47 13.83 -3.88
N ASN A 167 -7.52 12.72 -3.15
CA ASN A 167 -7.40 12.76 -1.71
C ASN A 167 -5.95 13.10 -1.29
N LEU A 168 -5.82 13.97 -0.30
CA LEU A 168 -4.53 14.40 0.24
C LEU A 168 -4.23 13.67 1.55
N TYR A 169 -3.04 13.10 1.64
CA TYR A 169 -2.53 12.39 2.80
C TYR A 169 -1.27 13.06 3.31
N THR A 170 -1.25 13.43 4.60
CA THR A 170 -0.12 14.10 5.24
C THR A 170 0.60 13.13 6.17
N TYR A 171 1.92 13.09 6.04
CA TYR A 171 2.82 12.28 6.86
C TYR A 171 3.80 13.19 7.58
N GLU A 172 4.12 12.86 8.83
CA GLU A 172 5.11 13.57 9.63
C GLU A 172 6.40 12.76 9.71
N VAL A 173 7.53 13.39 9.42
CA VAL A 173 8.85 12.76 9.48
C VAL A 173 9.18 12.33 10.91
N GLU A 174 9.47 11.04 11.08
CA GLU A 174 9.89 10.44 12.35
C GLU A 174 11.39 10.28 12.45
N SER A 175 12.03 9.89 11.34
CA SER A 175 13.49 9.65 11.30
C SER A 175 14.07 9.79 9.91
N ILE A 176 15.32 10.24 9.86
CA ILE A 176 16.15 10.33 8.66
C ILE A 176 17.40 9.49 8.91
N ASN A 177 17.70 8.58 8.00
CA ASN A 177 18.90 7.75 7.99
C ASN A 177 19.74 8.10 6.78
N ILE A 178 20.93 8.62 7.00
CA ILE A 178 21.90 8.97 5.95
C ILE A 178 23.04 7.96 6.04
N THR A 179 23.30 7.24 4.96
CA THR A 179 24.34 6.22 4.92
C THR A 179 24.98 6.18 3.53
N SER A 180 26.04 5.39 3.38
CA SER A 180 26.64 5.16 2.07
C SER A 180 25.80 4.16 1.27
N LYS A 181 25.91 4.19 -0.06
CA LYS A 181 25.28 3.17 -0.92
C LYS A 181 25.77 1.76 -0.60
N LYS A 182 27.01 1.60 -0.14
CA LYS A 182 27.59 0.30 0.22
C LYS A 182 26.87 -0.33 1.40
N ASP A 183 26.45 0.52 2.34
CA ASP A 183 25.79 0.10 3.58
C ASP A 183 24.27 0.09 3.48
N SER A 184 23.73 0.45 2.30
CA SER A 184 22.29 0.52 2.04
C SER A 184 21.56 -0.81 2.32
N ALA A 185 22.22 -1.95 2.11
CA ALA A 185 21.65 -3.27 2.37
C ALA A 185 21.26 -3.48 3.84
N GLU A 186 21.91 -2.80 4.78
CA GLU A 186 21.56 -2.84 6.20
C GLU A 186 20.34 -1.99 6.52
N VAL A 187 20.09 -0.93 5.74
CA VAL A 187 19.02 0.03 5.95
C VAL A 187 17.74 -0.32 5.19
N LEU A 188 17.85 -0.94 4.02
CA LEU A 188 16.70 -1.33 3.19
C LEU A 188 15.64 -2.17 3.92
N PRO A 189 15.97 -3.14 4.78
CA PRO A 189 14.96 -3.86 5.56
C PRO A 189 14.10 -2.94 6.44
N THR A 190 14.69 -1.86 6.97
CA THR A 190 13.98 -0.88 7.79
C THR A 190 12.93 -0.13 6.97
N ALA A 191 13.21 0.18 5.70
CA ALA A 191 12.26 0.82 4.79
C ALA A 191 10.97 0.00 4.57
N GLN A 192 11.07 -1.32 4.69
CA GLN A 192 9.96 -2.26 4.46
C GLN A 192 9.25 -2.66 5.76
N GLN A 193 9.73 -2.20 6.90
CA GLN A 193 9.20 -2.62 8.20
C GLN A 193 7.82 -2.03 8.42
N ARG A 194 6.82 -2.90 8.48
CA ARG A 194 5.45 -2.54 8.85
C ARG A 194 5.33 -2.29 10.34
N ARG A 195 4.44 -1.36 10.70
CA ARG A 195 3.96 -1.18 12.06
C ARG A 195 2.48 -1.54 12.09
N GLU A 196 2.10 -2.44 12.98
CA GLU A 196 0.72 -2.91 13.08
C GLU A 196 -0.23 -1.73 13.39
N GLY A 197 -1.33 -1.65 12.63
CA GLY A 197 -2.33 -0.59 12.77
C GLY A 197 -1.83 0.82 12.44
N LYS A 198 -0.72 0.96 11.70
CA LYS A 198 -0.19 2.27 11.30
C LYS A 198 0.11 2.30 9.81
N GLU A 199 -0.30 3.39 9.20
CA GLU A 199 0.12 3.79 7.86
C GLU A 199 1.44 4.54 7.95
N THR A 200 2.48 4.05 7.28
CA THR A 200 3.82 4.64 7.27
C THR A 200 4.31 4.89 5.85
N LEU A 201 5.16 5.89 5.70
CA LEU A 201 5.81 6.25 4.45
C LEU A 201 7.32 6.06 4.58
N SER A 202 7.95 5.45 3.59
CA SER A 202 9.40 5.37 3.42
C SER A 202 9.79 6.04 2.12
N LEU A 203 10.54 7.15 2.20
CA LEU A 203 11.16 7.78 1.04
C LEU A 203 12.62 7.36 0.98
N ILE A 204 13.06 6.93 -0.20
CA ILE A 204 14.43 6.48 -0.45
C ILE A 204 15.03 7.33 -1.56
N SER A 205 16.06 8.10 -1.25
CA SER A 205 16.77 8.96 -2.18
C SER A 205 18.18 8.44 -2.45
N ILE A 206 18.56 8.44 -3.72
CA ILE A 206 19.83 7.85 -4.18
C ILE A 206 20.52 8.84 -5.13
N GLY A 207 21.78 9.21 -4.81
CA GLY A 207 22.61 10.04 -5.70
C GLY A 207 23.42 9.22 -6.70
N ASN A 208 23.78 9.78 -7.84
CA ASN A 208 24.73 9.19 -8.77
C ASN A 208 26.17 9.73 -8.58
N GLY A 209 26.28 11.02 -8.26
CA GLY A 209 27.58 11.70 -8.10
C GLY A 209 28.17 11.62 -6.70
N ASP A 210 27.38 11.25 -5.74
CA ASP A 210 27.76 11.07 -4.33
C ASP A 210 27.54 9.59 -3.92
N ASP A 211 28.15 9.16 -2.84
CA ASP A 211 27.95 7.83 -2.26
C ASP A 211 26.74 7.80 -1.32
N SER A 212 25.83 8.77 -1.42
CA SER A 212 24.73 8.95 -0.48
C SER A 212 23.52 8.05 -0.77
N PHE A 213 22.97 7.54 0.30
CA PHE A 213 21.67 6.88 0.38
C PHE A 213 20.91 7.46 1.57
N VAL A 214 19.75 8.01 1.33
CA VAL A 214 18.93 8.62 2.38
C VAL A 214 17.61 7.87 2.49
N LEU A 215 17.30 7.41 3.70
CA LEU A 215 16.00 6.83 4.04
C LEU A 215 15.28 7.75 5.02
N VAL A 216 14.16 8.31 4.61
CA VAL A 216 13.22 9.04 5.46
C VAL A 216 12.05 8.14 5.80
N ARG A 217 11.70 8.06 7.10
CA ARG A 217 10.48 7.41 7.57
C ARG A 217 9.54 8.43 8.16
N ALA A 218 8.28 8.32 7.76
CA ALA A 218 7.21 9.21 8.23
C ALA A 218 5.96 8.39 8.55
N THR A 219 5.11 8.92 9.43
CA THR A 219 3.84 8.30 9.85
C THR A 219 2.70 9.25 9.52
N LYS A 220 1.57 8.69 9.10
CA LYS A 220 0.36 9.45 8.79
C LYS A 220 -0.13 10.21 10.01
N GLN A 221 -0.56 11.45 9.76
CA GLN A 221 -1.20 12.34 10.72
C GLN A 221 -2.70 12.05 10.85
#